data_4d98377182aa180a424c12e805b6a5fb
#
_entry.id   4d98377182aa180a424c12e805b6a5fb
#
_cell.length_a   1.000
_cell.length_b   1.000
_cell.length_c   1.000
_cell.angle_alpha   90.00
_cell.angle_beta   90.00
_cell.angle_gamma   90.00
#
_symmetry.space_group_name_H-M   'P 1'
#
loop_
_entity.id
_entity.type
_entity.pdbx_description
1 polymer ?
#
loop_
_entity_poly.entity_id
_entity_poly.type
_entity_poly.pdbx_seq_one_letter_code
_entity_poly.pdbx_strand_id
1 'polypeptide(L)'
;SFSTACNIATQIIAQVASGQFGGQTMSLAHLSPFVRISEEKIRRDLVIEWNENGFMYNEAQLEKIVQRRLKEEVKAGIQTIQYQINTLQTSNGQSPFLSVFMYISEYPEYEKETAMLIEEVLHQRIQGIKNEVGAWITPAFPKLLYVTDENNIREDSEYYALTQLAAVCVSKRMMP
;
A
#
# COMPACT_ATOMS: atom_id res chain seq x y z
N SER A 1 12.04 1.99 -7.49
CA SER A 1 11.50 1.11 -6.44
C SER A 1 10.10 1.55 -6.01
N PHE A 2 9.40 0.68 -5.33
CA PHE A 2 8.10 0.98 -4.75
C PHE A 2 8.17 2.15 -3.74
N SER A 3 9.18 2.15 -2.88
CA SER A 3 9.39 3.25 -1.93
C SER A 3 9.54 4.62 -2.61
N THR A 4 10.25 4.68 -3.74
CA THR A 4 10.38 5.91 -4.53
C THR A 4 9.03 6.33 -5.12
N ALA A 5 8.25 5.38 -5.65
CA ALA A 5 6.93 5.66 -6.19
C ALA A 5 5.98 6.20 -5.13
N CYS A 6 6.00 5.65 -3.90
CA CYS A 6 5.22 6.15 -2.77
C CYS A 6 5.56 7.62 -2.43
N ASN A 7 6.85 7.96 -2.38
CA ASN A 7 7.29 9.33 -2.11
C ASN A 7 6.84 10.30 -3.21
N ILE A 8 6.98 9.91 -4.48
CA ILE A 8 6.53 10.74 -5.61
C ILE A 8 5.01 10.90 -5.59
N ALA A 9 4.26 9.83 -5.36
CA ALA A 9 2.80 9.88 -5.27
C ALA A 9 2.33 10.87 -4.19
N THR A 10 2.94 10.87 -3.01
CA THR A 10 2.58 11.82 -1.94
C THR A 10 2.93 13.26 -2.27
N GLN A 11 4.04 13.51 -2.98
CA GLN A 11 4.38 14.85 -3.46
C GLN A 11 3.38 15.36 -4.50
N ILE A 12 2.95 14.48 -5.44
CA ILE A 12 1.91 14.82 -6.42
C ILE A 12 0.60 15.16 -5.70
N ILE A 13 0.18 14.33 -4.73
CA ILE A 13 -1.02 14.54 -3.93
C ILE A 13 -0.97 15.91 -3.23
N ALA A 14 0.14 16.23 -2.59
CA ALA A 14 0.32 17.51 -1.90
C ALA A 14 0.28 18.70 -2.86
N GLN A 15 0.92 18.58 -4.03
CA GLN A 15 0.93 19.63 -5.06
C GLN A 15 -0.46 19.86 -5.64
N VAL A 16 -1.19 18.80 -5.96
CA VAL A 16 -2.57 18.89 -6.46
C VAL A 16 -3.48 19.51 -5.40
N ALA A 17 -3.38 19.07 -4.14
CA ALA A 17 -4.16 19.63 -3.03
C ALA A 17 -3.87 21.12 -2.78
N SER A 18 -2.67 21.61 -3.11
CA SER A 18 -2.30 23.01 -2.98
C SER A 18 -2.85 23.87 -4.13
N GLY A 19 -3.10 23.27 -5.30
CA GLY A 19 -3.52 23.97 -6.51
C GLY A 19 -5.03 23.94 -6.78
N GLN A 20 -5.80 23.14 -6.05
CA GLN A 20 -7.25 22.99 -6.27
C GLN A 20 -8.03 22.86 -4.97
N PHE A 21 -9.31 23.27 -5.03
CA PHE A 21 -10.26 23.04 -3.94
C PHE A 21 -10.95 21.68 -4.08
N GLY A 22 -11.24 21.04 -2.93
CA GLY A 22 -11.99 19.79 -2.87
C GLY A 22 -11.13 18.55 -2.68
N GLY A 23 -11.77 17.40 -2.81
CA GLY A 23 -11.12 16.10 -2.66
C GLY A 23 -10.45 15.65 -3.94
N GLN A 24 -9.43 14.83 -3.78
CA GLN A 24 -8.79 14.10 -4.88
C GLN A 24 -8.88 12.61 -4.66
N THR A 25 -8.83 11.86 -5.75
CA THR A 25 -8.90 10.41 -5.73
C THR A 25 -7.65 9.81 -6.36
N MET A 26 -7.14 8.78 -5.73
CA MET A 26 -6.02 7.98 -6.24
C MET A 26 -6.44 6.52 -6.27
N SER A 27 -6.12 5.81 -7.36
CA SER A 27 -6.19 4.35 -7.35
C SER A 27 -4.91 3.74 -6.82
N LEU A 28 -5.05 2.77 -5.91
CA LEU A 28 -3.92 2.04 -5.36
C LEU A 28 -3.23 1.16 -6.42
N ALA A 29 -3.98 0.70 -7.42
CA ALA A 29 -3.48 -0.10 -8.53
C ALA A 29 -2.40 0.61 -9.36
N HIS A 30 -2.40 1.96 -9.39
CA HIS A 30 -1.32 2.73 -10.06
C HIS A 30 0.06 2.48 -9.44
N LEU A 31 0.15 2.00 -8.21
CA LEU A 31 1.41 1.67 -7.54
C LEU A 31 1.85 0.22 -7.75
N SER A 32 0.96 -0.64 -8.22
CA SER A 32 1.20 -2.09 -8.37
C SER A 32 2.36 -2.44 -9.30
N PRO A 33 2.58 -1.77 -10.46
CA PRO A 33 3.75 -2.04 -11.31
C PRO A 33 5.08 -1.83 -10.58
N PHE A 34 5.13 -0.88 -9.63
CA PHE A 34 6.34 -0.59 -8.87
C PHE A 34 6.63 -1.64 -7.80
N VAL A 35 5.63 -2.39 -7.34
CA VAL A 35 5.81 -3.57 -6.48
C VAL A 35 6.56 -4.65 -7.25
N ARG A 36 6.12 -4.98 -8.46
CA ARG A 36 6.80 -5.95 -9.34
C ARG A 36 8.24 -5.55 -9.67
N ILE A 37 8.46 -4.28 -10.02
CA ILE A 37 9.81 -3.75 -10.26
C ILE A 37 10.70 -3.88 -9.01
N SER A 38 10.14 -3.67 -7.80
CA SER A 38 10.89 -3.87 -6.56
C SER A 38 11.19 -5.33 -6.31
N GLU A 39 10.26 -6.24 -6.56
CA GLU A 39 10.47 -7.69 -6.45
C GLU A 39 11.64 -8.15 -7.34
N GLU A 40 11.61 -7.77 -8.61
CA GLU A 40 12.67 -8.08 -9.58
C GLU A 40 14.03 -7.50 -9.15
N LYS A 41 14.03 -6.28 -8.64
CA LYS A 41 15.24 -5.63 -8.13
C LYS A 41 15.80 -6.38 -6.92
N ILE A 42 14.96 -6.67 -5.93
CA ILE A 42 15.36 -7.39 -4.72
C ILE A 42 15.95 -8.75 -5.08
N ARG A 43 15.30 -9.48 -5.99
CA ARG A 43 15.77 -10.78 -6.49
C ARG A 43 17.16 -10.67 -7.12
N ARG A 44 17.33 -9.74 -8.04
CA ARG A 44 18.60 -9.51 -8.73
C ARG A 44 19.71 -9.13 -7.76
N ASP A 45 19.44 -8.19 -6.85
CA ASP A 45 20.43 -7.68 -5.90
C ASP A 45 20.86 -8.80 -4.93
N LEU A 46 19.94 -9.67 -4.48
CA LEU A 46 20.25 -10.86 -3.67
C LEU A 46 21.11 -11.87 -4.41
N VAL A 47 20.81 -12.16 -5.66
CA VAL A 47 21.60 -13.10 -6.47
C VAL A 47 23.04 -12.59 -6.63
N ILE A 48 23.21 -11.30 -6.88
CA ILE A 48 24.53 -10.68 -6.99
C ILE A 48 25.27 -10.78 -5.63
N GLU A 49 24.64 -10.34 -4.54
CA GLU A 49 25.20 -10.36 -3.19
C GLU A 49 25.67 -11.76 -2.78
N TRP A 50 24.87 -12.79 -3.08
CA TRP A 50 25.20 -14.16 -2.70
C TRP A 50 26.31 -14.75 -3.56
N ASN A 51 26.31 -14.48 -4.86
CA ASN A 51 27.37 -14.92 -5.75
C ASN A 51 28.72 -14.29 -5.39
N GLU A 52 28.74 -12.99 -5.07
CA GLU A 52 29.96 -12.28 -4.65
C GLU A 52 30.53 -12.81 -3.33
N ASN A 53 29.65 -13.26 -2.43
CA ASN A 53 30.04 -13.80 -1.13
C ASN A 53 30.23 -15.34 -1.13
N GLY A 54 30.07 -16.00 -2.27
CA GLY A 54 30.24 -17.45 -2.41
C GLY A 54 29.16 -18.28 -1.68
N PHE A 55 28.00 -17.70 -1.40
CA PHE A 55 26.89 -18.44 -0.78
C PHE A 55 26.17 -19.33 -1.80
N MET A 56 26.00 -20.60 -1.43
CA MET A 56 25.10 -21.50 -2.17
C MET A 56 23.68 -21.33 -1.67
N TYR A 57 22.74 -21.20 -2.57
CA TYR A 57 21.31 -21.11 -2.28
C TYR A 57 20.48 -21.96 -3.24
N ASN A 58 19.28 -22.34 -2.82
CA ASN A 58 18.28 -22.90 -3.69
C ASN A 58 17.18 -21.86 -3.97
N GLU A 59 16.40 -22.08 -5.03
CA GLU A 59 15.34 -21.17 -5.46
C GLU A 59 14.29 -20.90 -4.36
N ALA A 60 13.95 -21.91 -3.56
CA ALA A 60 12.98 -21.75 -2.47
C ALA A 60 13.49 -20.82 -1.35
N GLN A 61 14.79 -20.87 -1.05
CA GLN A 61 15.41 -19.95 -0.09
C GLN A 61 15.45 -18.53 -0.63
N LEU A 62 15.83 -18.37 -1.90
CA LEU A 62 15.83 -17.07 -2.58
C LEU A 62 14.43 -16.47 -2.55
N GLU A 63 13.42 -17.22 -3.02
CA GLU A 63 12.03 -16.76 -3.06
C GLU A 63 11.53 -16.32 -1.67
N LYS A 64 11.78 -17.11 -0.64
CA LYS A 64 11.38 -16.77 0.73
C LYS A 64 11.95 -15.42 1.20
N ILE A 65 13.20 -15.15 0.85
CA ILE A 65 13.86 -13.90 1.27
C ILE A 65 13.38 -12.73 0.41
N VAL A 66 13.19 -12.94 -0.90
CA VAL A 66 12.61 -11.93 -1.80
C VAL A 66 11.25 -11.49 -1.29
N GLN A 67 10.33 -12.43 -1.00
CA GLN A 67 8.99 -12.13 -0.53
C GLN A 67 9.00 -11.43 0.84
N ARG A 68 9.91 -11.80 1.74
CA ARG A 68 10.05 -11.11 3.02
C ARG A 68 10.49 -9.66 2.83
N ARG A 69 11.57 -9.40 2.05
CA ARG A 69 12.08 -8.05 1.78
C ARG A 69 11.05 -7.21 1.03
N LEU A 70 10.31 -7.81 0.10
CA LEU A 70 9.23 -7.13 -0.63
C LEU A 70 8.11 -6.68 0.32
N LYS A 71 7.65 -7.57 1.21
CA LYS A 71 6.63 -7.22 2.21
C LYS A 71 7.10 -6.10 3.14
N GLU A 72 8.36 -6.11 3.54
CA GLU A 72 8.96 -5.04 4.35
C GLU A 72 8.99 -3.70 3.58
N GLU A 73 9.35 -3.71 2.29
CA GLU A 73 9.32 -2.51 1.43
C GLU A 73 7.89 -2.00 1.21
N VAL A 74 6.93 -2.88 0.93
CA VAL A 74 5.52 -2.53 0.77
C VAL A 74 4.98 -1.90 2.06
N LYS A 75 5.22 -2.53 3.21
CA LYS A 75 4.84 -2.00 4.51
C LYS A 75 5.40 -0.59 4.75
N ALA A 76 6.69 -0.39 4.53
CA ALA A 76 7.35 0.90 4.71
C ALA A 76 6.80 1.96 3.73
N GLY A 77 6.54 1.59 2.47
CA GLY A 77 5.99 2.48 1.45
C GLY A 77 4.57 2.94 1.78
N ILE A 78 3.68 2.02 2.16
CA ILE A 78 2.31 2.35 2.58
C ILE A 78 2.32 3.21 3.86
N GLN A 79 3.20 2.89 4.82
CA GLN A 79 3.37 3.70 6.02
C GLN A 79 3.82 5.13 5.69
N THR A 80 4.72 5.29 4.71
CA THR A 80 5.17 6.59 4.23
C THR A 80 4.01 7.39 3.64
N ILE A 81 3.19 6.79 2.77
CA ILE A 81 1.99 7.44 2.23
C ILE A 81 1.05 7.88 3.36
N GLN A 82 0.74 6.98 4.28
CA GLN A 82 -0.17 7.27 5.39
C GLN A 82 0.37 8.40 6.28
N TYR A 83 1.65 8.37 6.63
CA TYR A 83 2.29 9.39 7.45
C TYR A 83 2.28 10.75 6.75
N GLN A 84 2.74 10.79 5.49
CA GLN A 84 2.85 12.04 4.74
C GLN A 84 1.48 12.69 4.50
N ILE A 85 0.44 11.92 4.15
CA ILE A 85 -0.92 12.48 3.97
C ILE A 85 -1.46 13.12 5.26
N ASN A 86 -1.10 12.57 6.43
CA ASN A 86 -1.57 13.11 7.71
C ASN A 86 -0.69 14.24 8.28
N THR A 87 0.52 14.41 7.77
CA THR A 87 1.47 15.42 8.26
C THR A 87 1.76 16.55 7.28
N LEU A 88 1.56 16.31 5.98
CA LEU A 88 1.71 17.35 4.96
C LEU A 88 0.59 18.38 5.08
N GLN A 89 0.99 19.63 5.10
CA GLN A 89 0.08 20.76 4.96
C GLN A 89 0.17 21.34 3.55
N THR A 90 -0.98 21.57 2.96
CA THR A 90 -1.08 22.30 1.71
C THR A 90 -0.70 23.77 1.93
N SER A 91 -0.48 24.53 0.84
CA SER A 91 -0.27 25.98 0.93
C SER A 91 -1.40 26.73 1.65
N ASN A 92 -2.58 26.14 1.75
CA ASN A 92 -3.75 26.66 2.46
C ASN A 92 -3.85 26.19 3.93
N GLY A 93 -2.83 25.51 4.46
CA GLY A 93 -2.79 25.03 5.84
C GLY A 93 -3.71 23.85 6.15
N GLN A 94 -4.16 23.12 5.12
CA GLN A 94 -5.04 21.96 5.28
C GLN A 94 -4.32 20.68 4.88
N SER A 95 -4.70 19.55 5.50
CA SER A 95 -4.27 18.23 5.02
C SER A 95 -4.99 17.88 3.72
N PRO A 96 -4.35 17.14 2.80
CA PRO A 96 -4.99 16.70 1.56
C PRO A 96 -6.25 15.85 1.82
N PHE A 97 -7.37 16.21 1.21
CA PHE A 97 -8.59 15.39 1.21
C PHE A 97 -8.46 14.29 0.16
N LEU A 98 -7.87 13.17 0.55
CA LEU A 98 -7.58 12.06 -0.35
C LEU A 98 -8.58 10.92 -0.14
N SER A 99 -9.09 10.37 -1.26
CA SER A 99 -9.74 9.07 -1.33
C SER A 99 -8.85 8.08 -2.08
N VAL A 100 -8.71 6.87 -1.55
CA VAL A 100 -7.93 5.80 -2.17
C VAL A 100 -8.86 4.68 -2.59
N PHE A 101 -8.94 4.44 -3.89
CA PHE A 101 -9.64 3.29 -4.47
C PHE A 101 -8.76 2.04 -4.37
N MET A 102 -9.35 0.99 -3.85
CA MET A 102 -8.76 -0.34 -3.69
C MET A 102 -9.54 -1.32 -4.57
N TYR A 103 -9.24 -1.33 -5.86
CA TYR A 103 -9.86 -2.18 -6.87
C TYR A 103 -8.83 -3.15 -7.43
N ILE A 104 -9.03 -4.46 -7.17
CA ILE A 104 -8.06 -5.51 -7.53
C ILE A 104 -7.95 -5.63 -9.03
N SER A 105 -9.08 -5.68 -9.73
CA SER A 105 -9.15 -5.97 -11.17
C SER A 105 -8.97 -4.75 -12.06
N GLU A 106 -8.52 -3.59 -11.53
CA GLU A 106 -8.28 -2.39 -12.34
C GLU A 106 -7.19 -2.62 -13.40
N TYR A 107 -6.14 -3.35 -13.02
CA TYR A 107 -5.08 -3.82 -13.92
C TYR A 107 -4.92 -5.33 -13.74
N PRO A 108 -5.56 -6.16 -14.60
CA PRO A 108 -5.55 -7.61 -14.44
C PRO A 108 -4.15 -8.23 -14.38
N GLU A 109 -3.17 -7.63 -15.06
CA GLU A 109 -1.78 -8.09 -15.03
C GLU A 109 -1.05 -7.84 -13.70
N TYR A 110 -1.64 -7.03 -12.79
CA TYR A 110 -1.06 -6.68 -11.49
C TYR A 110 -1.97 -7.01 -10.31
N GLU A 111 -2.94 -7.90 -10.46
CA GLU A 111 -3.89 -8.24 -9.39
C GLU A 111 -3.19 -8.70 -8.11
N LYS A 112 -2.16 -9.53 -8.22
CA LYS A 112 -1.40 -10.02 -7.08
C LYS A 112 -0.71 -8.89 -6.31
N GLU A 113 -0.08 -7.98 -7.01
CA GLU A 113 0.60 -6.82 -6.41
C GLU A 113 -0.42 -5.86 -5.82
N THR A 114 -1.55 -5.64 -6.50
CA THR A 114 -2.65 -4.81 -6.00
C THR A 114 -3.25 -5.41 -4.72
N ALA A 115 -3.46 -6.73 -4.69
CA ALA A 115 -3.94 -7.43 -3.51
C ALA A 115 -2.99 -7.26 -2.30
N MET A 116 -1.68 -7.37 -2.53
CA MET A 116 -0.66 -7.14 -1.49
C MET A 116 -0.72 -5.70 -0.95
N LEU A 117 -0.92 -4.71 -1.82
CA LEU A 117 -1.07 -3.31 -1.41
C LEU A 117 -2.33 -3.09 -0.58
N ILE A 118 -3.47 -3.65 -1.02
CA ILE A 118 -4.76 -3.56 -0.32
C ILE A 118 -4.64 -4.18 1.07
N GLU A 119 -4.05 -5.39 1.16
CA GLU A 119 -3.84 -6.09 2.43
C GLU A 119 -3.08 -5.21 3.42
N GLU A 120 -1.96 -4.63 2.98
CA GLU A 120 -1.14 -3.78 3.85
C GLU A 120 -1.85 -2.48 4.26
N VAL A 121 -2.58 -1.83 3.34
CA VAL A 121 -3.38 -0.63 3.65
C VAL A 121 -4.42 -0.94 4.72
N LEU A 122 -5.13 -2.07 4.60
CA LEU A 122 -6.13 -2.49 5.58
C LEU A 122 -5.51 -2.81 6.94
N HIS A 123 -4.37 -3.51 6.97
CA HIS A 123 -3.65 -3.79 8.21
C HIS A 123 -3.22 -2.51 8.93
N GLN A 124 -2.66 -1.56 8.21
CA GLN A 124 -2.25 -0.28 8.79
C GLN A 124 -3.45 0.56 9.25
N ARG A 125 -4.57 0.50 8.53
CA ARG A 125 -5.82 1.15 8.97
C ARG A 125 -6.35 0.52 10.25
N ILE A 126 -6.33 -0.80 10.37
CA ILE A 126 -6.72 -1.51 11.59
C ILE A 126 -5.82 -1.11 12.76
N GLN A 127 -4.52 -0.99 12.54
CA GLN A 127 -3.58 -0.52 13.55
C GLN A 127 -3.86 0.94 13.96
N GLY A 128 -4.13 1.82 13.01
CA GLY A 128 -4.24 3.26 13.22
C GLY A 128 -2.90 3.99 13.24
N ILE A 129 -2.92 5.25 13.66
CA ILE A 129 -1.72 6.08 13.87
C ILE A 129 -1.62 6.53 15.32
N LYS A 130 -0.42 6.80 15.80
CA LYS A 130 -0.22 7.40 17.13
C LYS A 130 -0.35 8.91 17.02
N ASN A 131 -1.13 9.49 17.92
CA ASN A 131 -1.17 10.93 18.12
C ASN A 131 0.01 11.43 18.99
N GLU A 132 0.06 12.73 19.26
CA GLU A 132 1.12 13.39 20.03
C GLU A 132 1.27 12.83 21.47
N VAL A 133 0.19 12.33 22.07
CA VAL A 133 0.22 11.72 23.40
C VAL A 133 0.45 10.20 23.35
N GLY A 134 0.76 9.65 22.18
CA GLY A 134 1.06 8.23 21.98
C GLY A 134 -0.16 7.31 21.92
N ALA A 135 -1.39 7.84 21.92
CA ALA A 135 -2.60 7.04 21.76
C ALA A 135 -2.85 6.68 20.30
N TRP A 136 -3.31 5.45 20.07
CA TRP A 136 -3.69 4.98 18.73
C TRP A 136 -5.05 5.53 18.32
N ILE A 137 -5.09 6.27 17.23
CA ILE A 137 -6.30 6.87 16.67
C ILE A 137 -6.52 6.43 15.21
N THR A 138 -7.75 6.58 14.74
CA THR A 138 -8.08 6.39 13.33
C THR A 138 -7.84 7.69 12.59
N PRO A 139 -6.95 7.72 11.58
CA PRO A 139 -6.73 8.92 10.77
C PRO A 139 -7.97 9.24 9.94
N ALA A 140 -8.29 10.53 9.79
CA ALA A 140 -9.40 10.99 8.96
C ALA A 140 -9.16 10.74 7.47
N PHE A 141 -7.92 10.80 7.03
CA PHE A 141 -7.47 10.58 5.64
C PHE A 141 -6.31 9.57 5.57
N PRO A 142 -6.15 8.91 4.42
CA PRO A 142 -7.07 8.88 3.27
C PRO A 142 -8.40 8.20 3.60
N LYS A 143 -9.48 8.59 2.91
CA LYS A 143 -10.69 7.79 2.83
C LYS A 143 -10.38 6.53 2.02
N LEU A 144 -10.81 5.38 2.50
CA LEU A 144 -10.59 4.11 1.81
C LEU A 144 -11.90 3.66 1.14
N LEU A 145 -11.81 3.23 -0.09
CA LEU A 145 -12.93 2.74 -0.90
C LEU A 145 -12.56 1.35 -1.42
N TYR A 146 -13.03 0.32 -0.73
CA TYR A 146 -12.81 -1.07 -1.13
C TYR A 146 -13.86 -1.48 -2.15
N VAL A 147 -13.41 -1.85 -3.35
CA VAL A 147 -14.30 -2.27 -4.45
C VAL A 147 -14.46 -3.78 -4.43
N THR A 148 -15.71 -4.23 -4.46
CA THR A 148 -16.04 -5.66 -4.54
C THR A 148 -16.42 -6.03 -5.97
N ASP A 149 -15.86 -7.14 -6.45
CA ASP A 149 -16.15 -7.74 -7.75
C ASP A 149 -16.17 -9.28 -7.65
N GLU A 150 -16.24 -9.96 -8.78
CA GLU A 150 -16.28 -11.42 -8.82
C GLU A 150 -15.02 -12.10 -8.24
N ASN A 151 -13.88 -11.40 -8.21
CA ASN A 151 -12.60 -11.93 -7.72
C ASN A 151 -12.48 -11.89 -6.20
N ASN A 152 -13.34 -11.15 -5.50
CA ASN A 152 -13.21 -10.97 -4.05
C ASN A 152 -14.53 -11.06 -3.25
N ILE A 153 -15.71 -11.13 -3.91
CA ILE A 153 -16.99 -11.06 -3.19
C ILE A 153 -17.51 -12.42 -2.68
N ARG A 154 -17.14 -13.52 -3.33
CA ARG A 154 -17.59 -14.87 -2.99
C ARG A 154 -16.60 -15.59 -2.11
N GLU A 155 -17.09 -16.51 -1.28
CA GLU A 155 -16.23 -17.35 -0.41
C GLU A 155 -15.20 -18.20 -1.17
N ASP A 156 -15.51 -18.57 -2.40
CA ASP A 156 -14.65 -19.32 -3.31
C ASP A 156 -13.78 -18.45 -4.21
N SER A 157 -13.89 -17.12 -4.11
CA SER A 157 -13.05 -16.19 -4.89
C SER A 157 -11.62 -16.16 -4.38
N GLU A 158 -10.67 -15.96 -5.30
CA GLU A 158 -9.23 -15.96 -4.99
C GLU A 158 -8.85 -14.94 -3.90
N TYR A 159 -9.47 -13.77 -3.90
CA TYR A 159 -9.16 -12.68 -2.98
C TYR A 159 -10.24 -12.45 -1.90
N TYR A 160 -11.09 -13.44 -1.63
CA TYR A 160 -12.13 -13.31 -0.59
C TYR A 160 -11.56 -12.95 0.79
N ALA A 161 -10.37 -13.44 1.13
CA ALA A 161 -9.69 -13.09 2.37
C ALA A 161 -9.49 -11.58 2.56
N LEU A 162 -9.32 -10.81 1.48
CA LEU A 162 -9.25 -9.35 1.55
C LEU A 162 -10.59 -8.72 1.92
N THR A 163 -11.70 -9.26 1.43
CA THR A 163 -13.05 -8.82 1.81
C THR A 163 -13.33 -9.10 3.29
N GLN A 164 -12.90 -10.25 3.80
CA GLN A 164 -12.97 -10.53 5.22
C GLN A 164 -12.12 -9.55 6.04
N LEU A 165 -10.90 -9.25 5.59
CA LEU A 165 -10.03 -8.27 6.24
C LEU A 165 -10.64 -6.85 6.19
N ALA A 166 -11.26 -6.46 5.07
CA ALA A 166 -11.98 -5.20 4.94
C ALA A 166 -13.16 -5.13 5.93
N ALA A 167 -13.92 -6.21 6.10
CA ALA A 167 -15.00 -6.29 7.09
C ALA A 167 -14.47 -6.13 8.53
N VAL A 168 -13.32 -6.74 8.86
CA VAL A 168 -12.63 -6.52 10.15
C VAL A 168 -12.22 -5.06 10.31
N CYS A 169 -11.73 -4.43 9.25
CA CYS A 169 -11.35 -3.04 9.26
C CYS A 169 -12.56 -2.13 9.54
N VAL A 170 -13.69 -2.35 8.85
CA VAL A 170 -14.95 -1.64 9.10
C VAL A 170 -15.39 -1.77 10.55
N SER A 171 -15.38 -2.99 11.10
CA SER A 171 -15.82 -3.23 12.48
C SER A 171 -14.99 -2.49 13.53
N LYS A 172 -13.70 -2.25 13.25
CA LYS A 172 -12.77 -1.61 14.19
C LYS A 172 -12.61 -0.10 13.96
N ARG A 173 -12.71 0.35 12.71
CA ARG A 173 -12.34 1.72 12.31
C ARG A 173 -13.43 2.45 11.54
N MET A 174 -14.57 1.81 11.30
CA MET A 174 -15.69 2.37 10.53
C MET A 174 -15.31 2.76 9.10
N MET A 175 -14.30 2.09 8.52
CA MET A 175 -13.75 2.21 7.15
C MET A 175 -13.16 0.87 6.72
N PRO A 176 -13.09 0.50 5.44
CA PRO A 176 -13.16 1.32 4.23
C PRO A 176 -14.50 1.91 3.91
#